data_d3dfe340d78522681161c417d1b9d3ce
#
_entry.id   d3dfe340d78522681161c417d1b9d3ce
#
_cell.length_a   1.000
_cell.length_b   1.000
_cell.length_c   1.000
_cell.angle_alpha   90.00
_cell.angle_beta   90.00
_cell.angle_gamma   90.00
#
_symmetry.space_group_name_H-M   'P 1'
#
loop_
_entity.id
_entity.type
_entity.pdbx_description
1 polymer ?
#
loop_
_entity_poly.entity_id
_entity_poly.type
_entity_poly.pdbx_seq_one_letter_code
_entity_poly.pdbx_strand_id
1 'polypeptide(L)'
;DLMSSPRMGRRSSTPENKSSAPKASFGQLMPYLLEHKKVLSFVIVLSVIGAAASLAQPLLVGQVINRVSAGELMGNLVWLLIGLVVATALINGFQHYLLQRTGEGVVLSSRRRLVGRILRLPISEFDTRRTGDLVSRVGSDTTLLRAVLTQGLVEAIGGSLTFVGAIIAMAIIDPVLLGLTVLVVFSAIIIVTLLSRRIRVASRKAQAKVGELAASVERAISAVRTVRAANATDREIKVDEEEAEGAWRMGIKVA
;
A
#
# COMPACT_ATOMS: atom_id res chain seq x y z
N ASP A 1 -4.38 54.52 40.61
CA ASP A 1 -4.11 54.70 39.22
C ASP A 1 -3.82 53.41 38.53
N LEU A 2 -4.84 52.98 37.84
CA LEU A 2 -4.81 52.26 36.58
C LEU A 2 -3.99 50.96 36.46
N MET A 3 -4.63 49.88 36.85
CA MET A 3 -4.33 48.50 36.45
C MET A 3 -4.63 48.32 34.97
N SER A 4 -3.62 48.13 34.16
CA SER A 4 -3.76 47.58 32.80
C SER A 4 -3.54 46.08 32.82
N SER A 5 -4.60 45.30 32.67
CA SER A 5 -4.54 43.86 32.51
C SER A 5 -4.04 43.49 31.09
N PRO A 6 -3.13 42.54 30.96
CA PRO A 6 -2.73 42.03 29.64
C PRO A 6 -3.83 41.13 29.05
N ARG A 7 -4.34 41.51 27.88
CA ARG A 7 -5.22 40.69 27.06
C ARG A 7 -4.48 39.39 26.68
N MET A 8 -4.95 38.30 27.23
CA MET A 8 -4.55 36.96 26.82
C MET A 8 -5.02 36.71 25.37
N GLY A 9 -4.09 36.76 24.43
CA GLY A 9 -4.32 36.50 23.04
C GLY A 9 -4.82 35.06 22.87
N ARG A 10 -6.06 34.94 22.40
CA ARG A 10 -6.72 33.71 21.95
C ARG A 10 -5.90 33.15 20.80
N ARG A 11 -5.02 32.16 21.07
CA ARG A 11 -4.37 31.38 20.04
C ARG A 11 -5.47 30.58 19.34
N SER A 12 -5.88 31.07 18.17
CA SER A 12 -6.62 30.30 17.21
C SER A 12 -5.76 29.08 16.82
N SER A 13 -6.19 27.91 17.24
CA SER A 13 -5.71 26.64 16.72
C SER A 13 -6.11 26.59 15.24
N THR A 14 -5.21 27.03 14.38
CA THR A 14 -5.31 26.77 12.94
C THR A 14 -5.36 25.26 12.76
N PRO A 15 -6.33 24.70 12.04
CA PRO A 15 -6.35 23.28 11.78
C PRO A 15 -5.06 22.93 11.06
N GLU A 16 -4.29 22.03 11.65
CA GLU A 16 -3.08 21.45 11.12
C GLU A 16 -3.44 20.89 9.72
N ASN A 17 -3.09 21.65 8.70
CA ASN A 17 -3.18 21.25 7.32
C ASN A 17 -2.32 19.99 7.22
N LYS A 18 -2.96 18.81 7.25
CA LYS A 18 -2.34 17.54 6.90
C LYS A 18 -1.77 17.73 5.52
N SER A 19 -0.51 18.12 5.48
CA SER A 19 0.28 18.15 4.26
C SER A 19 0.14 16.77 3.64
N SER A 20 -0.65 16.68 2.59
CA SER A 20 -0.66 15.55 1.70
C SER A 20 0.80 15.41 1.22
N ALA A 21 1.50 14.45 1.82
CA ALA A 21 2.82 14.08 1.34
C ALA A 21 2.68 13.87 -0.19
N PRO A 22 3.47 14.54 -1.01
CA PRO A 22 3.36 14.39 -2.45
C PRO A 22 3.53 12.91 -2.75
N LYS A 23 2.48 12.30 -3.31
CA LYS A 23 2.53 10.93 -3.78
C LYS A 23 3.68 10.88 -4.76
N ALA A 24 4.74 10.12 -4.43
CA ALA A 24 5.88 9.95 -5.31
C ALA A 24 5.36 9.50 -6.66
N SER A 25 5.42 10.39 -7.64
CA SER A 25 4.98 10.09 -9.00
C SER A 25 6.00 9.16 -9.63
N PHE A 26 5.53 8.15 -10.37
CA PHE A 26 6.39 7.26 -11.16
C PHE A 26 7.41 8.03 -12.02
N GLY A 27 7.05 9.24 -12.47
CA GLY A 27 7.95 10.13 -13.20
C GLY A 27 9.16 10.60 -12.38
N GLN A 28 9.07 10.65 -11.06
CA GLN A 28 10.20 11.05 -10.20
C GLN A 28 11.20 9.90 -9.98
N LEU A 29 10.77 8.65 -10.18
CA LEU A 29 11.63 7.46 -10.12
C LEU A 29 12.36 7.18 -11.44
N MET A 30 11.86 7.73 -12.55
CA MET A 30 12.40 7.54 -13.89
C MET A 30 13.91 7.87 -14.02
N PRO A 31 14.43 8.98 -13.45
CA PRO A 31 15.87 9.28 -13.55
C PRO A 31 16.75 8.23 -12.87
N TYR A 32 16.29 7.64 -11.76
CA TYR A 32 17.03 6.59 -11.04
C TYR A 32 17.04 5.26 -11.80
N LEU A 33 15.91 4.94 -12.47
CA LEU A 33 15.78 3.76 -13.32
C LEU A 33 16.64 3.88 -14.58
N LEU A 34 16.69 5.07 -15.16
CA LEU A 34 17.47 5.33 -16.37
C LEU A 34 18.99 5.29 -16.12
N GLU A 35 19.45 5.51 -14.91
CA GLU A 35 20.86 5.39 -14.53
C GLU A 35 21.36 3.93 -14.65
N HIS A 36 20.46 2.95 -14.49
CA HIS A 36 20.76 1.52 -14.53
C HIS A 36 20.11 0.79 -15.72
N LYS A 37 20.06 1.41 -16.88
CA LYS A 37 19.40 0.89 -18.10
C LYS A 37 19.76 -0.55 -18.46
N LYS A 38 21.03 -0.94 -18.33
CA LYS A 38 21.49 -2.30 -18.65
C LYS A 38 20.86 -3.34 -17.73
N VAL A 39 20.82 -3.07 -16.42
CA VAL A 39 20.21 -3.98 -15.45
C VAL A 39 18.70 -4.03 -15.64
N LEU A 40 18.07 -2.90 -15.89
CA LEU A 40 16.62 -2.82 -16.13
C LEU A 40 16.23 -3.59 -17.40
N SER A 41 16.98 -3.43 -18.49
CA SER A 41 16.76 -4.20 -19.72
C SER A 41 16.90 -5.70 -19.49
N PHE A 42 17.91 -6.12 -18.74
CA PHE A 42 18.12 -7.52 -18.41
C PHE A 42 16.98 -8.08 -17.54
N VAL A 43 16.52 -7.31 -16.56
CA VAL A 43 15.36 -7.67 -15.73
C VAL A 43 14.09 -7.80 -16.56
N ILE A 44 13.86 -6.92 -17.52
CA ILE A 44 12.71 -7.02 -18.44
C ILE A 44 12.79 -8.29 -19.27
N VAL A 45 13.95 -8.63 -19.83
CA VAL A 45 14.13 -9.89 -20.57
C VAL A 45 13.86 -11.10 -19.69
N LEU A 46 14.40 -11.13 -18.46
CA LEU A 46 14.11 -12.20 -17.52
C LEU A 46 12.61 -12.27 -17.16
N SER A 47 11.95 -11.13 -17.02
CA SER A 47 10.51 -11.07 -16.76
C SER A 47 9.68 -11.64 -17.90
N VAL A 48 10.08 -11.39 -19.16
CA VAL A 48 9.42 -11.97 -20.35
C VAL A 48 9.60 -13.50 -20.36
N ILE A 49 10.81 -13.98 -20.11
CA ILE A 49 11.09 -15.42 -20.05
C ILE A 49 10.32 -16.05 -18.88
N GLY A 50 10.32 -15.44 -17.71
CA GLY A 50 9.59 -15.91 -16.56
C GLY A 50 8.07 -15.94 -16.78
N ALA A 51 7.50 -14.93 -17.43
CA ALA A 51 6.09 -14.90 -17.81
C ALA A 51 5.74 -16.02 -18.81
N ALA A 52 6.57 -16.21 -19.82
CA ALA A 52 6.40 -17.31 -20.79
C ALA A 52 6.45 -18.68 -20.11
N ALA A 53 7.39 -18.89 -19.20
CA ALA A 53 7.49 -20.11 -18.41
C ALA A 53 6.28 -20.33 -17.50
N SER A 54 5.80 -19.28 -16.84
CA SER A 54 4.59 -19.32 -16.00
C SER A 54 3.33 -19.66 -16.79
N LEU A 55 3.22 -19.19 -18.03
CA LEU A 55 2.09 -19.52 -18.92
C LEU A 55 2.21 -20.92 -19.52
N ALA A 56 3.44 -21.39 -19.79
CA ALA A 56 3.68 -22.74 -20.30
C ALA A 56 3.36 -23.82 -19.27
N GLN A 57 3.52 -23.55 -17.99
CA GLN A 57 3.30 -24.50 -16.90
C GLN A 57 1.89 -25.09 -16.87
N PRO A 58 0.78 -24.30 -16.85
CA PRO A 58 -0.58 -24.84 -16.88
C PRO A 58 -0.88 -25.59 -18.18
N LEU A 59 -0.30 -25.18 -19.32
CA LEU A 59 -0.48 -25.87 -20.61
C LEU A 59 0.15 -27.24 -20.58
N LEU A 60 1.34 -27.39 -20.03
CA LEU A 60 2.01 -28.68 -19.85
C LEU A 60 1.27 -29.58 -18.88
N VAL A 61 0.73 -29.05 -17.80
CA VAL A 61 -0.11 -29.80 -16.86
C VAL A 61 -1.36 -30.32 -17.57
N GLY A 62 -2.00 -29.51 -18.40
CA GLY A 62 -3.14 -29.92 -19.22
C GLY A 62 -2.80 -31.07 -20.16
N GLN A 63 -1.62 -31.02 -20.81
CA GLN A 63 -1.14 -32.11 -21.68
C GLN A 63 -0.86 -33.41 -20.90
N VAL A 64 -0.29 -33.28 -19.70
CA VAL A 64 -0.07 -34.44 -18.82
C VAL A 64 -1.41 -35.09 -18.43
N ILE A 65 -2.41 -34.31 -18.05
CA ILE A 65 -3.74 -34.80 -17.72
C ILE A 65 -4.37 -35.52 -18.92
N ASN A 66 -4.29 -34.95 -20.11
CA ASN A 66 -4.85 -35.52 -21.31
C ASN A 66 -4.20 -36.89 -21.68
N ARG A 67 -2.88 -36.99 -21.54
CA ARG A 67 -2.16 -38.28 -21.82
C ARG A 67 -2.47 -39.34 -20.77
N VAL A 68 -2.56 -38.95 -19.48
CA VAL A 68 -2.97 -39.86 -18.41
C VAL A 68 -4.38 -40.40 -18.68
N SER A 69 -5.29 -39.51 -19.06
CA SER A 69 -6.69 -39.90 -19.38
C SER A 69 -6.78 -40.81 -20.60
N ALA A 70 -5.84 -40.69 -21.55
CA ALA A 70 -5.74 -41.55 -22.72
C ALA A 70 -5.02 -42.89 -22.46
N GLY A 71 -4.49 -43.10 -21.25
CA GLY A 71 -3.72 -44.28 -20.88
C GLY A 71 -2.33 -44.35 -21.50
N GLU A 72 -1.80 -43.22 -22.00
CA GLU A 72 -0.48 -43.13 -22.61
C GLU A 72 0.60 -42.96 -21.52
N LEU A 73 1.83 -43.46 -21.81
CA LEU A 73 2.97 -43.26 -20.94
C LEU A 73 3.36 -41.77 -20.91
N MET A 74 3.53 -41.22 -19.71
CA MET A 74 3.85 -39.80 -19.49
C MET A 74 5.25 -39.39 -20.02
N GLY A 75 6.16 -40.35 -20.22
CA GLY A 75 7.48 -40.18 -20.80
C GLY A 75 8.23 -38.95 -20.33
N ASN A 76 8.79 -38.18 -21.26
CA ASN A 76 9.60 -37.01 -21.03
C ASN A 76 8.80 -35.77 -20.57
N LEU A 77 7.46 -35.80 -20.60
CA LEU A 77 6.62 -34.65 -20.31
C LEU A 77 6.69 -34.22 -18.82
N VAL A 78 6.79 -35.21 -17.93
CA VAL A 78 6.96 -34.99 -16.50
C VAL A 78 8.33 -34.35 -16.19
N TRP A 79 9.39 -34.86 -16.83
CA TRP A 79 10.72 -34.30 -16.69
C TRP A 79 10.81 -32.87 -17.26
N LEU A 80 10.11 -32.61 -18.37
CA LEU A 80 10.00 -31.27 -18.93
C LEU A 80 9.29 -30.31 -17.97
N LEU A 81 8.20 -30.76 -17.32
CA LEU A 81 7.48 -29.98 -16.32
C LEU A 81 8.35 -29.69 -15.09
N ILE A 82 9.06 -30.69 -14.56
CA ILE A 82 9.98 -30.50 -13.45
C ILE A 82 11.09 -29.52 -13.84
N GLY A 83 11.68 -29.69 -15.01
CA GLY A 83 12.71 -28.79 -15.53
C GLY A 83 12.21 -27.35 -15.67
N LEU A 84 10.97 -27.16 -16.14
CA LEU A 84 10.34 -25.84 -16.26
C LEU A 84 10.11 -25.19 -14.88
N VAL A 85 9.64 -25.95 -13.89
CA VAL A 85 9.46 -25.45 -12.52
C VAL A 85 10.78 -25.01 -11.92
N VAL A 86 11.82 -25.84 -12.03
CA VAL A 86 13.16 -25.53 -11.55
C VAL A 86 13.74 -24.31 -12.26
N ALA A 87 13.63 -24.25 -13.59
CA ALA A 87 14.09 -23.10 -14.37
C ALA A 87 13.37 -21.80 -13.97
N THR A 88 12.05 -21.84 -13.78
CA THR A 88 11.27 -20.70 -13.33
C THR A 88 11.70 -20.24 -11.94
N ALA A 89 11.94 -21.17 -11.01
CA ALA A 89 12.43 -20.84 -9.67
C ALA A 89 13.82 -20.17 -9.71
N LEU A 90 14.73 -20.68 -10.54
CA LEU A 90 16.06 -20.11 -10.72
C LEU A 90 16.01 -18.71 -11.36
N ILE A 91 15.19 -18.52 -12.39
CA ILE A 91 15.00 -17.22 -13.05
C ILE A 91 14.46 -16.22 -12.05
N ASN A 92 13.42 -16.56 -11.30
CA ASN A 92 12.83 -15.69 -10.30
C ASN A 92 13.83 -15.35 -9.17
N GLY A 93 14.57 -16.33 -8.69
CA GLY A 93 15.61 -16.12 -7.67
C GLY A 93 16.71 -15.19 -8.14
N PHE A 94 17.21 -15.40 -9.37
CA PHE A 94 18.24 -14.57 -9.96
C PHE A 94 17.73 -13.13 -10.24
N GLN A 95 16.53 -12.99 -10.74
CA GLN A 95 15.87 -11.71 -10.96
C GLN A 95 15.72 -10.94 -9.65
N HIS A 96 15.26 -11.62 -8.59
CA HIS A 96 15.12 -11.03 -7.27
C HIS A 96 16.47 -10.55 -6.70
N TYR A 97 17.50 -11.39 -6.81
CA TYR A 97 18.86 -11.02 -6.41
C TYR A 97 19.39 -9.78 -7.15
N LEU A 98 19.21 -9.74 -8.47
CA LEU A 98 19.67 -8.64 -9.30
C LEU A 98 18.99 -7.32 -8.94
N LEU A 99 17.68 -7.36 -8.73
CA LEU A 99 16.89 -6.20 -8.33
C LEU A 99 17.24 -5.73 -6.92
N GLN A 100 17.41 -6.66 -5.98
CA GLN A 100 17.84 -6.33 -4.63
C GLN A 100 19.20 -5.62 -4.62
N ARG A 101 20.16 -6.17 -5.36
CA ARG A 101 21.48 -5.55 -5.50
C ARG A 101 21.42 -4.16 -6.12
N THR A 102 20.63 -3.98 -7.15
CA THR A 102 20.45 -2.68 -7.82
C THR A 102 19.73 -1.71 -6.91
N GLY A 103 18.69 -2.15 -6.20
CA GLY A 103 17.96 -1.35 -5.23
C GLY A 103 18.86 -0.83 -4.10
N GLU A 104 19.74 -1.65 -3.56
CA GLU A 104 20.72 -1.22 -2.55
C GLU A 104 21.67 -0.15 -3.11
N GLY A 105 22.12 -0.29 -4.35
CA GLY A 105 22.96 0.70 -5.01
C GLY A 105 22.25 2.05 -5.18
N VAL A 106 20.97 2.05 -5.56
CA VAL A 106 20.14 3.25 -5.67
C VAL A 106 19.92 3.90 -4.31
N VAL A 107 19.65 3.11 -3.27
CA VAL A 107 19.50 3.62 -1.90
C VAL A 107 20.77 4.30 -1.42
N LEU A 108 21.92 3.68 -1.62
CA LEU A 108 23.21 4.26 -1.25
C LEU A 108 23.44 5.60 -1.96
N SER A 109 23.22 5.62 -3.27
CA SER A 109 23.35 6.85 -4.09
C SER A 109 22.40 7.95 -3.62
N SER A 110 21.13 7.60 -3.35
CA SER A 110 20.12 8.53 -2.86
C SER A 110 20.46 9.10 -1.48
N ARG A 111 20.93 8.26 -0.57
CA ARG A 111 21.38 8.69 0.76
C ARG A 111 22.55 9.66 0.67
N ARG A 112 23.56 9.36 -0.14
CA ARG A 112 24.71 10.25 -0.34
C ARG A 112 24.30 11.61 -0.90
N ARG A 113 23.41 11.64 -1.90
CA ARG A 113 22.89 12.90 -2.48
C ARG A 113 22.06 13.68 -1.46
N LEU A 114 21.22 12.99 -0.68
CA LEU A 114 20.36 13.61 0.32
C LEU A 114 21.17 14.23 1.46
N VAL A 115 22.12 13.48 2.02
CA VAL A 115 23.04 13.98 3.05
C VAL A 115 23.82 15.18 2.53
N GLY A 116 24.38 15.08 1.31
CA GLY A 116 25.11 16.20 0.70
C GLY A 116 24.26 17.45 0.48
N ARG A 117 22.96 17.31 0.19
CA ARG A 117 22.02 18.44 0.09
C ARG A 117 21.67 19.01 1.46
N ILE A 118 21.38 18.16 2.44
CA ILE A 118 21.04 18.60 3.80
C ILE A 118 22.17 19.40 4.40
N LEU A 119 23.42 18.92 4.31
CA LEU A 119 24.59 19.60 4.86
C LEU A 119 24.94 20.93 4.17
N ARG A 120 24.41 21.16 2.97
CA ARG A 120 24.58 22.42 2.22
C ARG A 120 23.39 23.37 2.36
N LEU A 121 22.37 23.03 3.16
CA LEU A 121 21.27 23.93 3.43
C LEU A 121 21.75 25.17 4.23
N PRO A 122 21.16 26.35 3.99
CA PRO A 122 21.41 27.52 4.81
C PRO A 122 21.03 27.25 6.28
N ILE A 123 21.74 27.89 7.20
CA ILE A 123 21.50 27.71 8.66
C ILE A 123 20.06 28.06 9.04
N SER A 124 19.45 29.05 8.36
CA SER A 124 18.06 29.44 8.55
C SER A 124 17.04 28.31 8.34
N GLU A 125 17.35 27.36 7.46
CA GLU A 125 16.50 26.19 7.23
C GLU A 125 16.57 25.17 8.39
N PHE A 126 17.72 25.07 9.05
CA PHE A 126 17.87 24.22 10.24
C PHE A 126 17.10 24.78 11.45
N ASP A 127 16.96 26.10 11.54
CA ASP A 127 16.19 26.75 12.62
C ASP A 127 14.68 26.53 12.44
N THR A 128 14.20 26.35 11.22
CA THR A 128 12.77 26.16 10.90
C THR A 128 12.34 24.71 10.84
N ARG A 129 13.24 23.77 10.55
CA ARG A 129 12.95 22.34 10.39
C ARG A 129 13.43 21.53 11.58
N ARG A 130 12.60 20.59 12.01
CA ARG A 130 12.99 19.65 13.07
C ARG A 130 14.08 18.70 12.55
N THR A 131 15.18 18.60 13.28
CA THR A 131 16.28 17.69 12.96
C THR A 131 15.81 16.23 12.78
N GLY A 132 14.84 15.79 13.58
CA GLY A 132 14.24 14.46 13.48
C GLY A 132 13.55 14.20 12.14
N ASP A 133 12.90 15.20 11.53
CA ASP A 133 12.28 15.05 10.19
C ASP A 133 13.33 14.83 9.10
N LEU A 134 14.44 15.55 9.16
CA LEU A 134 15.55 15.39 8.22
C LEU A 134 16.22 14.02 8.33
N VAL A 135 16.43 13.52 9.55
CA VAL A 135 17.00 12.20 9.82
C VAL A 135 16.02 11.11 9.34
N SER A 136 14.73 11.25 9.60
CA SER A 136 13.70 10.33 9.15
C SER A 136 13.67 10.19 7.62
N ARG A 137 13.82 11.28 6.88
CA ARG A 137 13.88 11.26 5.40
C ARG A 137 15.07 10.48 4.87
N VAL A 138 16.23 10.62 5.51
CA VAL A 138 17.43 9.85 5.12
C VAL A 138 17.27 8.35 5.39
N GLY A 139 16.57 7.97 6.45
CA GLY A 139 16.35 6.58 6.85
C GLY A 139 15.16 5.93 6.17
N SER A 140 13.94 6.36 6.54
CA SER A 140 12.69 5.69 6.14
C SER A 140 12.32 5.91 4.68
N ASP A 141 12.47 7.13 4.15
CA ASP A 141 12.06 7.43 2.78
C ASP A 141 12.94 6.71 1.75
N THR A 142 14.24 6.61 2.02
CA THR A 142 15.16 5.85 1.15
C THR A 142 14.91 4.35 1.21
N THR A 143 14.48 3.81 2.36
CA THR A 143 14.09 2.40 2.51
C THR A 143 12.80 2.11 1.74
N LEU A 144 11.82 3.03 1.77
CA LEU A 144 10.61 2.93 0.98
C LEU A 144 10.91 2.95 -0.53
N LEU A 145 11.85 3.80 -0.97
CA LEU A 145 12.32 3.85 -2.35
C LEU A 145 12.87 2.49 -2.80
N ARG A 146 13.64 1.81 -1.94
CA ARG A 146 14.13 0.45 -2.21
C ARG A 146 12.98 -0.53 -2.44
N ALA A 147 12.00 -0.56 -1.54
CA ALA A 147 10.86 -1.46 -1.65
C ALA A 147 10.09 -1.26 -2.95
N VAL A 148 9.86 -0.01 -3.37
CA VAL A 148 9.19 0.32 -4.63
C VAL A 148 10.02 -0.12 -5.83
N LEU A 149 11.33 0.10 -5.83
CA LEU A 149 12.20 -0.25 -6.96
C LEU A 149 12.42 -1.75 -7.09
N THR A 150 12.51 -2.49 -5.98
CA THR A 150 12.78 -3.93 -6.02
C THR A 150 11.51 -4.74 -6.21
N GLN A 151 10.54 -4.58 -5.34
CA GLN A 151 9.32 -5.39 -5.32
C GLN A 151 8.24 -4.85 -6.25
N GLY A 152 8.00 -3.55 -6.21
CA GLY A 152 6.96 -2.92 -7.03
C GLY A 152 7.24 -3.01 -8.53
N LEU A 153 8.52 -2.89 -8.94
CA LEU A 153 8.89 -2.98 -10.35
C LEU A 153 8.76 -4.41 -10.90
N VAL A 154 9.19 -5.41 -10.12
CA VAL A 154 9.03 -6.84 -10.49
C VAL A 154 7.56 -7.19 -10.66
N GLU A 155 6.75 -6.83 -9.66
CA GLU A 155 5.31 -7.13 -9.68
C GLU A 155 4.60 -6.38 -10.81
N ALA A 156 4.96 -5.13 -11.06
CA ALA A 156 4.37 -4.34 -12.13
C ALA A 156 4.71 -4.90 -13.52
N ILE A 157 5.98 -5.18 -13.79
CA ILE A 157 6.42 -5.67 -15.11
C ILE A 157 6.02 -7.14 -15.28
N GLY A 158 6.40 -8.01 -14.35
CA GLY A 158 6.13 -9.44 -14.43
C GLY A 158 4.64 -9.75 -14.40
N GLY A 159 3.91 -9.14 -13.48
CA GLY A 159 2.46 -9.30 -13.37
C GLY A 159 1.71 -8.79 -14.61
N SER A 160 2.10 -7.64 -15.15
CA SER A 160 1.49 -7.09 -16.37
C SER A 160 1.74 -7.99 -17.58
N LEU A 161 2.95 -8.49 -17.75
CA LEU A 161 3.29 -9.40 -18.84
C LEU A 161 2.54 -10.73 -18.72
N THR A 162 2.49 -11.30 -17.53
CA THR A 162 1.75 -12.54 -17.27
C THR A 162 0.25 -12.34 -17.51
N PHE A 163 -0.30 -11.23 -17.05
CA PHE A 163 -1.72 -10.91 -17.23
C PHE A 163 -2.09 -10.74 -18.70
N VAL A 164 -1.33 -9.96 -19.45
CA VAL A 164 -1.55 -9.76 -20.89
C VAL A 164 -1.37 -11.08 -21.65
N GLY A 165 -0.31 -11.83 -21.33
CA GLY A 165 -0.05 -13.13 -21.93
C GLY A 165 -1.17 -14.14 -21.63
N ALA A 166 -1.71 -14.16 -20.41
CA ALA A 166 -2.83 -15.02 -20.05
C ALA A 166 -4.11 -14.66 -20.82
N ILE A 167 -4.40 -13.38 -20.99
CA ILE A 167 -5.54 -12.94 -21.82
C ILE A 167 -5.38 -13.39 -23.25
N ILE A 168 -4.20 -13.22 -23.84
CA ILE A 168 -3.91 -13.64 -25.22
C ILE A 168 -4.03 -15.16 -25.33
N ALA A 169 -3.42 -15.91 -24.42
CA ALA A 169 -3.51 -17.37 -24.43
C ALA A 169 -4.95 -17.87 -24.31
N MET A 170 -5.73 -17.29 -23.40
CA MET A 170 -7.13 -17.66 -23.21
C MET A 170 -7.99 -17.27 -24.41
N ALA A 171 -7.72 -16.15 -25.07
CA ALA A 171 -8.40 -15.74 -26.29
C ALA A 171 -8.17 -16.72 -27.46
N ILE A 172 -6.98 -17.33 -27.52
CA ILE A 172 -6.63 -18.32 -28.56
C ILE A 172 -7.23 -19.68 -28.24
N ILE A 173 -7.22 -20.09 -26.97
CA ILE A 173 -7.67 -21.44 -26.56
C ILE A 173 -9.20 -21.50 -26.52
N ASP A 174 -9.83 -20.57 -25.83
CA ASP A 174 -11.29 -20.54 -25.68
C ASP A 174 -11.79 -19.09 -25.42
N PRO A 175 -12.25 -18.40 -26.46
CA PRO A 175 -12.75 -17.02 -26.34
C PRO A 175 -14.04 -16.94 -25.53
N VAL A 176 -14.84 -17.99 -25.42
CA VAL A 176 -16.07 -18.00 -24.63
C VAL A 176 -15.72 -18.00 -23.14
N LEU A 177 -14.75 -18.83 -22.77
CA LEU A 177 -14.24 -18.87 -21.39
C LEU A 177 -13.60 -17.55 -20.99
N LEU A 178 -12.87 -16.89 -21.90
CA LEU A 178 -12.35 -15.54 -21.68
C LEU A 178 -13.48 -14.55 -21.39
N GLY A 179 -14.53 -14.54 -22.21
CA GLY A 179 -15.68 -13.65 -22.02
C GLY A 179 -16.36 -13.86 -20.66
N LEU A 180 -16.54 -15.12 -20.26
CA LEU A 180 -17.10 -15.45 -18.93
C LEU A 180 -16.19 -14.97 -17.80
N THR A 181 -14.88 -15.20 -17.91
CA THR A 181 -13.89 -14.78 -16.91
C THR A 181 -13.88 -13.26 -16.77
N VAL A 182 -13.86 -12.52 -17.86
CA VAL A 182 -13.92 -11.05 -17.85
C VAL A 182 -15.20 -10.55 -17.19
N LEU A 183 -16.34 -11.16 -17.49
CA LEU A 183 -17.62 -10.82 -16.88
C LEU A 183 -17.60 -11.04 -15.37
N VAL A 184 -17.08 -12.19 -14.91
CA VAL A 184 -16.96 -12.48 -13.47
C VAL A 184 -16.03 -11.51 -12.77
N VAL A 185 -14.84 -11.25 -13.33
CA VAL A 185 -13.87 -10.32 -12.77
C VAL A 185 -14.44 -8.90 -12.70
N PHE A 186 -15.09 -8.46 -13.78
CA PHE A 186 -15.69 -7.12 -13.83
C PHE A 186 -16.83 -6.98 -12.81
N SER A 187 -17.70 -7.98 -12.69
CA SER A 187 -18.76 -8.00 -11.67
C SER A 187 -18.18 -7.98 -10.25
N ALA A 188 -17.13 -8.75 -9.99
CA ALA A 188 -16.44 -8.76 -8.71
C ALA A 188 -15.83 -7.39 -8.37
N ILE A 189 -15.19 -6.73 -9.32
CA ILE A 189 -14.64 -5.38 -9.13
C ILE A 189 -15.75 -4.37 -8.79
N ILE A 190 -16.88 -4.43 -9.48
CA ILE A 190 -18.03 -3.57 -9.20
C ILE A 190 -18.54 -3.82 -7.77
N ILE A 191 -18.77 -5.07 -7.40
CA ILE A 191 -19.27 -5.44 -6.08
C ILE A 191 -18.31 -4.95 -5.00
N VAL A 192 -17.02 -5.24 -5.12
CA VAL A 192 -15.98 -4.83 -4.16
C VAL A 192 -15.90 -3.32 -4.04
N THR A 193 -15.98 -2.60 -5.16
CA THR A 193 -15.91 -1.11 -5.14
C THR A 193 -17.13 -0.49 -4.47
N LEU A 194 -18.32 -1.00 -4.76
CA LEU A 194 -19.55 -0.54 -4.14
C LEU A 194 -19.58 -0.84 -2.64
N LEU A 195 -19.20 -2.07 -2.27
CA LEU A 195 -19.16 -2.50 -0.87
C LEU A 195 -18.10 -1.72 -0.07
N SER A 196 -16.90 -1.55 -0.62
CA SER A 196 -15.83 -0.77 0.00
C SER A 196 -16.21 0.69 0.20
N ARG A 197 -17.02 1.25 -0.71
CA ARG A 197 -17.52 2.62 -0.56
C ARG A 197 -18.52 2.72 0.60
N ARG A 198 -19.44 1.74 0.72
CA ARG A 198 -20.40 1.66 1.83
C ARG A 198 -19.70 1.48 3.17
N ILE A 199 -18.75 0.53 3.24
CA ILE A 199 -17.96 0.27 4.46
C ILE A 199 -17.20 1.52 4.90
N ARG A 200 -16.55 2.24 3.98
CA ARG A 200 -15.83 3.47 4.31
C ARG A 200 -16.74 4.56 4.88
N VAL A 201 -17.92 4.73 4.32
CA VAL A 201 -18.90 5.72 4.84
C VAL A 201 -19.39 5.32 6.24
N ALA A 202 -19.73 4.05 6.43
CA ALA A 202 -20.17 3.54 7.73
C ALA A 202 -19.04 3.62 8.78
N SER A 203 -17.81 3.24 8.43
CA SER A 203 -16.64 3.33 9.31
C SER A 203 -16.34 4.78 9.74
N ARG A 204 -16.41 5.73 8.82
CA ARG A 204 -16.25 7.16 9.16
C ARG A 204 -17.30 7.64 10.15
N LYS A 205 -18.57 7.22 9.96
CA LYS A 205 -19.66 7.56 10.91
C LYS A 205 -19.42 6.93 12.29
N ALA A 206 -18.99 5.67 12.33
CA ALA A 206 -18.65 5.00 13.57
C ALA A 206 -17.50 5.70 14.30
N GLN A 207 -16.42 6.07 13.59
CA GLN A 207 -15.29 6.81 14.16
C GLN A 207 -15.70 8.19 14.65
N ALA A 208 -16.60 8.90 13.96
CA ALA A 208 -17.12 10.19 14.41
C ALA A 208 -17.89 10.04 15.72
N LYS A 209 -18.71 9.01 15.87
CA LYS A 209 -19.45 8.73 17.11
C LYS A 209 -18.53 8.38 18.29
N VAL A 210 -17.48 7.61 18.04
CA VAL A 210 -16.45 7.35 19.06
C VAL A 210 -15.74 8.65 19.46
N GLY A 211 -15.48 9.55 18.51
CA GLY A 211 -14.92 10.86 18.79
C GLY A 211 -15.84 11.76 19.65
N GLU A 212 -17.14 11.75 19.38
CA GLU A 212 -18.16 12.46 20.18
C GLU A 212 -18.20 11.93 21.62
N LEU A 213 -18.18 10.61 21.80
CA LEU A 213 -18.10 9.97 23.11
C LEU A 213 -16.82 10.39 23.87
N ALA A 214 -15.66 10.32 23.21
CA ALA A 214 -14.40 10.72 23.83
C ALA A 214 -14.42 12.19 24.27
N ALA A 215 -14.97 13.08 23.46
CA ALA A 215 -15.12 14.50 23.80
C ALA A 215 -16.12 14.73 24.95
N SER A 216 -17.19 13.94 25.03
CA SER A 216 -18.15 13.98 26.14
C SER A 216 -17.49 13.58 27.45
N VAL A 217 -16.81 12.44 27.46
CA VAL A 217 -16.08 11.96 28.65
C VAL A 217 -14.97 12.92 29.07
N GLU A 218 -14.22 13.50 28.14
CA GLU A 218 -13.19 14.50 28.43
C GLU A 218 -13.79 15.74 29.10
N ARG A 219 -14.93 16.23 28.62
CA ARG A 219 -15.65 17.36 29.25
C ARG A 219 -16.11 17.01 30.65
N ALA A 220 -16.70 15.83 30.85
CA ALA A 220 -17.17 15.36 32.15
C ALA A 220 -16.03 15.24 33.17
N ILE A 221 -14.88 14.68 32.75
CA ILE A 221 -13.69 14.56 33.62
C ILE A 221 -13.09 15.95 33.93
N SER A 222 -12.98 16.82 32.94
CA SER A 222 -12.43 18.16 33.13
C SER A 222 -13.30 19.03 34.05
N ALA A 223 -14.60 18.83 34.00
CA ALA A 223 -15.58 19.55 34.83
C ALA A 223 -16.03 18.78 36.06
N VAL A 224 -15.38 17.69 36.45
CA VAL A 224 -15.82 16.79 37.52
C VAL A 224 -16.15 17.47 38.86
N ARG A 225 -15.38 18.50 39.20
CA ARG A 225 -15.63 19.29 40.46
C ARG A 225 -16.95 20.06 40.37
N THR A 226 -17.24 20.65 39.20
CA THR A 226 -18.48 21.40 38.95
C THR A 226 -19.68 20.46 38.88
N VAL A 227 -19.54 19.32 38.21
CA VAL A 227 -20.57 18.27 38.09
C VAL A 227 -20.94 17.74 39.48
N ARG A 228 -19.96 17.46 40.34
CA ARG A 228 -20.20 16.99 41.69
C ARG A 228 -20.81 18.10 42.60
N ALA A 229 -20.32 19.34 42.48
CA ALA A 229 -20.87 20.46 43.24
C ALA A 229 -22.33 20.76 42.87
N ALA A 230 -22.72 20.53 41.61
CA ALA A 230 -24.09 20.69 41.11
C ALA A 230 -24.98 19.44 41.33
N ASN A 231 -24.47 18.38 41.94
CA ASN A 231 -25.14 17.07 42.11
C ASN A 231 -25.70 16.51 40.80
N ALA A 232 -24.96 16.70 39.68
CA ALA A 232 -25.39 16.36 38.34
C ALA A 232 -24.70 15.09 37.80
N THR A 233 -24.06 14.29 38.68
CA THR A 233 -23.27 13.11 38.29
C THR A 233 -24.11 12.08 37.53
N ASP A 234 -25.31 11.76 38.02
CA ASP A 234 -26.18 10.77 37.38
C ASP A 234 -26.71 11.21 36.00
N ARG A 235 -26.87 12.55 35.85
CA ARG A 235 -27.28 13.14 34.57
C ARG A 235 -26.15 13.05 33.53
N GLU A 236 -24.91 13.29 33.93
CA GLU A 236 -23.75 13.22 33.06
C GLU A 236 -23.44 11.79 32.65
N ILE A 237 -23.55 10.82 33.59
CA ILE A 237 -23.42 9.39 33.28
C ILE A 237 -24.44 8.97 32.19
N LYS A 238 -25.68 9.45 32.29
CA LYS A 238 -26.72 9.11 31.34
C LYS A 238 -26.44 9.65 29.94
N VAL A 239 -25.86 10.85 29.84
CA VAL A 239 -25.44 11.45 28.56
C VAL A 239 -24.30 10.63 27.93
N ASP A 240 -23.31 10.24 28.73
CA ASP A 240 -22.17 9.43 28.25
C ASP A 240 -22.64 8.01 27.84
N GLU A 241 -23.62 7.42 28.54
CA GLU A 241 -24.23 6.15 28.16
C GLU A 241 -24.98 6.23 26.83
N GLU A 242 -25.72 7.31 26.57
CA GLU A 242 -26.41 7.54 25.28
C GLU A 242 -25.42 7.68 24.12
N GLU A 243 -24.30 8.38 24.32
CA GLU A 243 -23.24 8.50 23.34
C GLU A 243 -22.51 7.17 23.09
N ALA A 244 -22.27 6.38 24.15
CA ALA A 244 -21.68 5.06 24.06
C ALA A 244 -22.58 4.10 23.29
N GLU A 245 -23.89 4.13 23.54
CA GLU A 245 -24.87 3.32 22.81
C GLU A 245 -24.93 3.74 21.32
N GLY A 246 -24.86 5.04 21.06
CA GLY A 246 -24.77 5.59 19.70
C GLY A 246 -23.54 5.07 18.95
N ALA A 247 -22.38 5.05 19.61
CA ALA A 247 -21.14 4.48 19.05
C ALA A 247 -21.26 2.98 18.79
N TRP A 248 -21.85 2.23 19.71
CA TRP A 248 -22.10 0.80 19.58
C TRP A 248 -23.01 0.47 18.40
N ARG A 249 -24.14 1.18 18.26
CA ARG A 249 -25.10 1.00 17.14
C ARG A 249 -24.44 1.28 15.78
N MET A 250 -23.54 2.27 15.70
CA MET A 250 -22.80 2.54 14.47
C MET A 250 -21.72 1.50 14.20
N GLY A 251 -21.09 0.96 15.25
CA GLY A 251 -20.11 -0.12 15.14
C GLY A 251 -20.72 -1.40 14.54
N ILE A 252 -21.92 -1.79 14.97
CA ILE A 252 -22.64 -2.96 14.42
C ILE A 252 -22.96 -2.79 12.93
N LYS A 253 -23.24 -1.57 12.45
CA LYS A 253 -23.50 -1.32 11.02
C LYS A 253 -22.27 -1.47 10.13
N VAL A 254 -21.09 -1.51 10.72
CA VAL A 254 -19.81 -1.69 10.01
C VAL A 254 -19.39 -3.16 9.98
N ALA A 255 -19.80 -3.92 11.01
CA ALA A 255 -19.54 -5.37 11.10
C ALA A 255 -20.43 -6.17 10.15
#